data_893b975aa5655239e3a52be20976e47c
#
_entry.id   893b975aa5655239e3a52be20976e47c
#
_cell.length_a   1.000
_cell.length_b   1.000
_cell.length_c   1.000
_cell.angle_alpha   90.00
_cell.angle_beta   90.00
_cell.angle_gamma   90.00
#
_symmetry.space_group_name_H-M   'P 1'
#
loop_
_entity.id
_entity.type
_entity.pdbx_description
1 polymer ?
#
loop_
_entity_poly.entity_id
_entity_poly.type
_entity_poly.pdbx_seq_one_letter_code
_entity_poly.pdbx_strand_id
1 'polypeptide(L)'
;SMLKKVIRDPLVITFSLEQQLQRNASGLFQSMNLTMPELPRTALPGYFFSVLTQFPSEGITAIQSAVISSYTALGSTLIDQVSVAAVRYEYQQVGLNADKIQNRYLTQAGSLMLLMTFLAAVCTISVSFLAAKTGAGLARDLRSDVFRKVEDFSSTEFDQFSTASLITRSTNDIVQIQNVTYMMIRIVFYAPIIGIGGILRALNKSTSMWWLIAVAVGALSLLILFIFITAVPKFQAMQKLTDKINLVARESLSGMLVVRAFNMEGHEETKFDDANLDLTSVSLFINRLMVILLPFMMLVMNGLTIGILWVGSHQVADTALQVGDMMAFMQYAIQIVFAFLMLSMMFIIFPRAVVSGKRVNEVLAAEPKIHDPEDPKSFPEDFQGIIEFRDVSFRYPGAKQNAIEEISFTAKPGQTTAFIGSTGAGKSTLVNLIPRFYEVTEGSIMIDGIDVRDVTQYDLREKIGYVPQKSSLFSGTIRSNMLLAGEDAEEEEITTAIQIAQAEEFVAETDHGLETEISQGGANVSGGQKQRLSIARALVKRPPIYIFDDSVSALDFKTEAALRRALNQKVQDSTVLMVAQRVSTVKNAEQIIVLEDGEMVGKGTHDELMESCEIYAEIAFSQLELEGSS
;
A
#
# COMPACT_ATOMS: atom_id res chain seq x y z
N SER A 1 44.72 0.44 34.34
CA SER A 1 45.12 1.86 34.55
C SER A 1 46.29 2.03 35.48
N MET A 2 46.39 1.28 36.62
CA MET A 2 47.49 1.38 37.60
C MET A 2 48.85 0.92 37.04
N LEU A 3 48.88 -0.21 36.29
CA LEU A 3 50.08 -0.73 35.59
C LEU A 3 50.62 0.27 34.58
N LYS A 4 49.74 1.01 33.86
CA LYS A 4 50.11 2.02 32.87
C LYS A 4 50.84 3.20 33.53
N LYS A 5 50.46 3.64 34.73
CA LYS A 5 51.15 4.71 35.47
C LYS A 5 52.48 4.25 36.05
N VAL A 6 52.56 3.03 36.58
CA VAL A 6 53.80 2.48 37.15
C VAL A 6 54.91 2.30 36.14
N ILE A 7 54.65 2.03 34.90
CA ILE A 7 55.65 1.86 33.81
C ILE A 7 55.89 3.18 33.06
N ARG A 8 54.84 3.95 32.82
CA ARG A 8 54.86 5.15 32.02
C ARG A 8 55.79 6.25 32.61
N ASP A 9 55.58 6.56 33.88
CA ASP A 9 56.27 7.68 34.48
C ASP A 9 57.78 7.46 34.61
N PRO A 10 58.30 6.29 35.04
CA PRO A 10 59.75 6.01 34.99
C PRO A 10 60.30 6.04 33.57
N LEU A 11 59.59 5.52 32.59
CA LEU A 11 60.04 5.47 31.19
C LEU A 11 60.16 6.87 30.56
N VAL A 12 59.22 7.76 30.86
CA VAL A 12 59.25 9.17 30.44
C VAL A 12 60.42 9.89 31.09
N ILE A 13 60.71 9.62 32.39
CA ILE A 13 61.80 10.25 33.10
C ILE A 13 63.15 9.83 32.49
N THR A 14 63.40 8.52 32.35
CA THR A 14 64.63 8.00 31.77
C THR A 14 64.86 8.50 30.36
N PHE A 15 63.85 8.46 29.49
CA PHE A 15 63.92 8.97 28.14
C PHE A 15 64.22 10.46 28.07
N SER A 16 63.58 11.25 28.92
CA SER A 16 63.80 12.72 28.97
C SER A 16 65.21 13.05 29.40
N LEU A 17 65.71 12.35 30.42
CA LEU A 17 67.10 12.54 30.87
C LEU A 17 68.10 12.12 29.79
N GLU A 18 67.88 11.01 29.10
CA GLU A 18 68.74 10.62 27.95
C GLU A 18 68.72 11.64 26.82
N GLN A 19 67.56 12.15 26.46
CA GLN A 19 67.43 13.18 25.41
C GLN A 19 68.16 14.49 25.81
N GLN A 20 68.05 14.89 27.09
CA GLN A 20 68.77 16.05 27.62
C GLN A 20 70.30 15.83 27.61
N LEU A 21 70.75 14.63 28.00
CA LEU A 21 72.13 14.26 27.92
C LEU A 21 72.69 14.32 26.47
N GLN A 22 71.92 13.83 25.50
CA GLN A 22 72.34 13.89 24.11
C GLN A 22 72.36 15.30 23.53
N ARG A 23 71.47 16.21 23.98
CA ARG A 23 71.38 17.60 23.48
C ARG A 23 72.32 18.56 24.20
N ASN A 24 72.41 18.48 25.49
CA ASN A 24 73.19 19.39 26.35
C ASN A 24 73.75 18.69 27.58
N ALA A 25 74.66 17.76 27.38
CA ALA A 25 75.27 17.01 28.48
C ALA A 25 75.97 17.95 29.49
N SER A 26 76.73 18.93 29.04
CA SER A 26 77.45 19.85 29.90
C SER A 26 76.54 20.69 30.81
N GLY A 27 75.39 21.15 30.29
CA GLY A 27 74.40 21.89 31.09
C GLY A 27 73.69 21.01 32.10
N LEU A 28 73.40 19.74 31.78
CA LEU A 28 72.79 18.81 32.70
C LEU A 28 73.73 18.41 33.85
N PHE A 29 75.03 18.09 33.54
CA PHE A 29 76.04 17.79 34.56
C PHE A 29 76.29 19.01 35.44
N GLN A 30 76.33 20.22 34.90
CA GLN A 30 76.53 21.46 35.62
C GLN A 30 75.31 21.75 36.56
N SER A 31 74.09 21.52 36.11
CA SER A 31 72.89 21.74 36.92
C SER A 31 72.79 20.78 38.10
N MET A 32 73.46 19.63 38.02
CA MET A 32 73.53 18.63 39.08
C MET A 32 74.84 18.70 39.90
N ASN A 33 75.66 19.73 39.68
CA ASN A 33 76.95 19.91 40.34
C ASN A 33 77.92 18.72 40.11
N LEU A 34 77.85 18.08 38.94
CA LEU A 34 78.68 16.96 38.58
C LEU A 34 79.74 17.39 37.55
N THR A 35 80.92 16.81 37.62
CA THR A 35 81.96 16.97 36.61
C THR A 35 81.71 16.14 35.40
N MET A 36 81.69 16.70 34.22
CA MET A 36 81.49 16.00 32.96
C MET A 36 82.73 15.15 32.62
N PRO A 37 82.61 13.85 32.42
CA PRO A 37 83.70 12.96 32.05
C PRO A 37 84.08 13.17 30.56
N GLU A 38 85.30 12.92 30.20
CA GLU A 38 85.79 12.84 28.80
C GLU A 38 85.39 11.46 28.21
N LEU A 39 84.14 11.28 27.93
CA LEU A 39 83.59 10.04 27.33
C LEU A 39 82.89 10.30 25.99
N PRO A 40 82.91 9.33 25.08
CA PRO A 40 82.12 9.47 23.86
C PRO A 40 80.62 9.65 24.22
N ARG A 41 79.91 10.46 23.42
CA ARG A 41 78.46 10.75 23.64
C ARG A 41 77.58 9.52 23.81
N THR A 42 77.97 8.40 23.18
CA THR A 42 77.26 7.11 23.26
C THR A 42 77.43 6.41 24.63
N ALA A 43 78.51 6.68 25.36
CA ALA A 43 78.76 6.12 26.67
C ALA A 43 78.26 7.00 27.86
N LEU A 44 77.93 8.26 27.56
CA LEU A 44 77.47 9.24 28.57
C LEU A 44 76.17 8.81 29.30
N PRO A 45 75.16 8.25 28.66
CA PRO A 45 73.97 7.79 29.37
C PRO A 45 74.28 6.70 30.41
N GLY A 46 75.01 5.68 30.03
CA GLY A 46 75.41 4.60 30.93
C GLY A 46 76.19 5.11 32.15
N TYR A 47 77.18 6.03 31.94
CA TYR A 47 77.92 6.64 33.00
C TYR A 47 77.00 7.53 33.91
N PHE A 48 76.15 8.36 33.32
CA PHE A 48 75.22 9.21 34.03
C PHE A 48 74.28 8.42 34.92
N PHE A 49 73.68 7.36 34.43
CA PHE A 49 72.81 6.51 35.25
C PHE A 49 73.58 5.72 36.32
N SER A 50 74.86 5.33 36.08
CA SER A 50 75.69 4.71 37.12
C SER A 50 76.02 5.71 38.25
N VAL A 51 76.23 6.98 37.92
CA VAL A 51 76.41 8.04 38.93
C VAL A 51 75.13 8.35 39.71
N LEU A 52 73.99 8.35 39.01
CA LEU A 52 72.66 8.52 39.65
C LEU A 52 72.38 7.42 40.68
N THR A 53 72.81 6.18 40.50
CA THR A 53 72.64 5.10 41.51
C THR A 53 73.41 5.34 42.78
N GLN A 54 74.39 6.22 42.80
CA GLN A 54 75.17 6.62 43.99
C GLN A 54 74.54 7.81 44.73
N PHE A 55 73.49 8.46 44.21
CA PHE A 55 72.80 9.58 44.86
C PHE A 55 71.92 9.07 45.99
N PRO A 56 71.75 9.87 47.07
CA PRO A 56 70.78 9.59 48.12
C PRO A 56 69.37 9.51 47.51
N SER A 57 68.55 8.60 48.03
CA SER A 57 67.15 8.39 47.55
C SER A 57 66.31 9.66 47.51
N GLU A 58 66.56 10.63 48.36
CA GLU A 58 65.90 11.94 48.37
C GLU A 58 66.26 12.78 47.14
N GLY A 59 67.49 12.73 46.67
CA GLY A 59 67.93 13.44 45.47
C GLY A 59 67.29 12.84 44.19
N ILE A 60 67.20 11.51 44.10
CA ILE A 60 66.56 10.83 42.99
C ILE A 60 65.06 11.14 42.96
N THR A 61 64.40 11.18 44.11
CA THR A 61 62.98 11.53 44.21
C THR A 61 62.73 12.99 43.85
N ALA A 62 63.63 13.88 44.16
CA ALA A 62 63.54 15.30 43.76
C ALA A 62 63.65 15.47 42.23
N ILE A 63 64.57 14.79 41.57
CA ILE A 63 64.72 14.79 40.10
C ILE A 63 63.48 14.20 39.46
N GLN A 64 62.99 13.05 39.96
CA GLN A 64 61.78 12.42 39.47
C GLN A 64 60.56 13.35 39.58
N SER A 65 60.38 13.98 40.76
CA SER A 65 59.27 14.91 40.97
C SER A 65 59.33 16.15 40.09
N ALA A 66 60.54 16.71 39.85
CA ALA A 66 60.73 17.84 38.96
C ALA A 66 60.45 17.53 37.51
N VAL A 67 60.87 16.37 37.04
CA VAL A 67 60.59 15.91 35.65
C VAL A 67 59.08 15.62 35.48
N ILE A 68 58.49 14.87 36.44
CA ILE A 68 57.05 14.59 36.39
C ILE A 68 56.23 15.87 36.46
N SER A 69 56.57 16.83 37.34
CA SER A 69 55.82 18.07 37.46
C SER A 69 55.88 18.92 36.19
N SER A 70 57.03 18.95 35.51
CA SER A 70 57.17 19.66 34.23
C SER A 70 56.29 19.04 33.13
N TYR A 71 56.17 17.72 33.10
CA TYR A 71 55.29 17.05 32.12
C TYR A 71 53.82 17.07 32.55
N THR A 72 53.54 17.05 33.85
CA THR A 72 52.12 17.12 34.31
C THR A 72 51.53 18.51 34.05
N ALA A 73 52.36 19.55 34.09
CA ALA A 73 51.99 20.91 33.71
C ALA A 73 51.66 21.06 32.20
N LEU A 74 52.18 20.17 31.38
CA LEU A 74 51.96 20.13 29.93
C LEU A 74 50.76 19.26 29.51
N GLY A 75 50.13 18.56 30.47
CA GLY A 75 48.94 17.74 30.27
C GLY A 75 49.18 16.25 29.97
N SER A 76 48.20 15.43 30.27
CA SER A 76 48.28 13.95 30.24
C SER A 76 48.55 13.39 28.83
N THR A 77 48.09 14.06 27.78
CA THR A 77 48.25 13.62 26.40
C THR A 77 49.68 13.77 25.91
N LEU A 78 50.40 14.79 26.38
CA LEU A 78 51.82 14.99 26.02
C LEU A 78 52.70 13.95 26.73
N ILE A 79 52.36 13.57 27.97
CA ILE A 79 53.01 12.47 28.65
C ILE A 79 52.83 11.15 27.89
N ASP A 80 51.61 10.88 27.39
CA ASP A 80 51.34 9.68 26.57
C ASP A 80 52.12 9.72 25.23
N GLN A 81 52.24 10.84 24.58
CA GLN A 81 53.07 11.00 23.35
C GLN A 81 54.55 10.77 23.61
N VAL A 82 55.08 11.37 24.69
CA VAL A 82 56.49 11.17 25.08
C VAL A 82 56.74 9.71 25.49
N SER A 83 55.82 9.09 26.18
CA SER A 83 55.92 7.65 26.52
C SER A 83 55.96 6.77 25.28
N VAL A 84 55.16 7.06 24.24
CA VAL A 84 55.20 6.35 22.96
C VAL A 84 56.53 6.55 22.23
N ALA A 85 57.07 7.79 22.26
CA ALA A 85 58.40 8.08 21.69
C ALA A 85 59.51 7.33 22.44
N ALA A 86 59.41 7.28 23.77
CA ALA A 86 60.34 6.55 24.64
C ALA A 86 60.28 5.02 24.34
N VAL A 87 59.10 4.42 24.25
CA VAL A 87 58.93 2.99 23.88
C VAL A 87 59.50 2.72 22.50
N ARG A 88 59.28 3.63 21.54
CA ARG A 88 59.86 3.50 20.18
C ARG A 88 61.38 3.53 20.20
N TYR A 89 61.95 4.41 20.97
CA TYR A 89 63.40 4.52 21.15
C TYR A 89 63.98 3.25 21.80
N GLU A 90 63.40 2.77 22.90
CA GLU A 90 63.82 1.53 23.54
C GLU A 90 63.73 0.30 22.63
N TYR A 91 62.66 0.20 21.83
CA TYR A 91 62.55 -0.87 20.82
C TYR A 91 63.68 -0.83 19.81
N GLN A 92 64.10 0.37 19.38
CA GLN A 92 65.21 0.52 18.46
C GLN A 92 66.56 0.12 19.11
N GLN A 93 66.77 0.47 20.39
CA GLN A 93 67.97 0.07 21.16
C GLN A 93 68.07 -1.46 21.33
N VAL A 94 66.99 -2.13 21.55
CA VAL A 94 66.89 -3.61 21.68
C VAL A 94 66.95 -4.30 20.30
N GLY A 95 67.09 -3.57 19.19
CA GLY A 95 67.12 -4.12 17.85
C GLY A 95 65.77 -4.52 17.26
N LEU A 96 64.64 -4.09 17.91
CA LEU A 96 63.30 -4.33 17.40
C LEU A 96 62.91 -3.19 16.41
N ASN A 97 62.37 -3.55 15.26
CA ASN A 97 61.88 -2.58 14.29
C ASN A 97 60.46 -2.09 14.68
N ALA A 98 60.41 -0.90 15.33
CA ALA A 98 59.15 -0.28 15.79
C ALA A 98 58.19 -0.02 14.64
N ASP A 99 58.68 0.34 13.45
CA ASP A 99 57.84 0.59 12.27
C ASP A 99 57.19 -0.70 11.76
N LYS A 100 57.90 -1.85 11.84
CA LYS A 100 57.34 -3.15 11.50
C LYS A 100 56.24 -3.60 12.45
N ILE A 101 56.42 -3.29 13.74
CA ILE A 101 55.42 -3.59 14.77
C ILE A 101 54.19 -2.71 14.55
N GLN A 102 54.37 -1.42 14.31
CA GLN A 102 53.29 -0.45 14.00
C GLN A 102 52.53 -0.84 12.73
N ASN A 103 53.26 -1.14 11.63
CA ASN A 103 52.64 -1.54 10.38
C ASN A 103 51.85 -2.87 10.54
N ARG A 104 52.36 -3.84 11.29
CA ARG A 104 51.61 -5.07 11.61
C ARG A 104 50.33 -4.78 12.36
N TYR A 105 50.36 -3.90 13.36
CA TYR A 105 49.16 -3.51 14.10
C TYR A 105 48.17 -2.79 13.21
N LEU A 106 48.62 -1.85 12.38
CA LEU A 106 47.76 -1.12 11.43
C LEU A 106 47.11 -2.07 10.41
N THR A 107 47.90 -3.03 9.88
CA THR A 107 47.37 -4.02 8.95
C THR A 107 46.34 -4.92 9.63
N GLN A 108 46.59 -5.38 10.87
CA GLN A 108 45.64 -6.18 11.64
C GLN A 108 44.35 -5.41 11.95
N ALA A 109 44.48 -4.16 12.41
CA ALA A 109 43.33 -3.31 12.68
C ALA A 109 42.54 -3.01 11.39
N GLY A 110 43.23 -2.70 10.29
CA GLY A 110 42.61 -2.46 9.00
C GLY A 110 41.90 -3.69 8.44
N SER A 111 42.55 -4.88 8.56
CA SER A 111 41.92 -6.14 8.14
C SER A 111 40.66 -6.45 8.95
N LEU A 112 40.69 -6.21 10.28
CA LEU A 112 39.53 -6.40 11.14
C LEU A 112 38.39 -5.43 10.77
N MET A 113 38.74 -4.16 10.49
CA MET A 113 37.77 -3.17 10.04
C MET A 113 37.11 -3.57 8.71
N LEU A 114 37.92 -4.05 7.73
CA LEU A 114 37.39 -4.56 6.47
C LEU A 114 36.47 -5.77 6.66
N LEU A 115 36.87 -6.73 7.51
CA LEU A 115 36.06 -7.88 7.83
C LEU A 115 34.72 -7.48 8.47
N MET A 116 34.75 -6.55 9.44
CA MET A 116 33.52 -6.05 10.09
C MET A 116 32.62 -5.30 9.10
N THR A 117 33.22 -4.51 8.19
CA THR A 117 32.46 -3.82 7.14
C THR A 117 31.84 -4.82 6.15
N PHE A 118 32.57 -5.86 5.78
CA PHE A 118 32.05 -6.93 4.94
C PHE A 118 30.90 -7.66 5.60
N LEU A 119 31.03 -8.05 6.87
CA LEU A 119 29.95 -8.66 7.65
C LEU A 119 28.71 -7.74 7.76
N ALA A 120 28.94 -6.45 8.01
CA ALA A 120 27.86 -5.47 8.03
C ALA A 120 27.15 -5.35 6.68
N ALA A 121 27.89 -5.40 5.57
CA ALA A 121 27.32 -5.39 4.23
C ALA A 121 26.46 -6.64 3.98
N VAL A 122 26.96 -7.83 4.32
CA VAL A 122 26.21 -9.10 4.22
C VAL A 122 24.93 -9.05 5.07
N CYS A 123 25.02 -8.58 6.31
CA CYS A 123 23.85 -8.42 7.19
C CYS A 123 22.83 -7.45 6.58
N THR A 124 23.29 -6.31 6.05
CA THR A 124 22.40 -5.29 5.45
C THR A 124 21.68 -5.84 4.21
N ILE A 125 22.39 -6.57 3.35
CA ILE A 125 21.79 -7.23 2.19
C ILE A 125 20.77 -8.28 2.64
N SER A 126 21.12 -9.11 3.63
CA SER A 126 20.23 -10.16 4.15
C SER A 126 18.95 -9.56 4.77
N VAL A 127 19.09 -8.52 5.58
CA VAL A 127 17.92 -7.79 6.16
C VAL A 127 17.06 -7.18 5.07
N SER A 128 17.67 -6.55 4.06
CA SER A 128 16.93 -5.95 2.94
C SER A 128 16.18 -7.01 2.13
N PHE A 129 16.82 -8.15 1.87
CA PHE A 129 16.19 -9.28 1.18
C PHE A 129 15.01 -9.86 1.99
N LEU A 130 15.21 -10.12 3.28
CA LEU A 130 14.16 -10.63 4.16
C LEU A 130 13.00 -9.64 4.30
N ALA A 131 13.30 -8.35 4.45
CA ALA A 131 12.27 -7.30 4.54
C ALA A 131 11.44 -7.22 3.24
N ALA A 132 12.09 -7.29 2.07
CA ALA A 132 11.41 -7.32 0.79
C ALA A 132 10.55 -8.58 0.62
N LYS A 133 11.08 -9.75 0.97
CA LYS A 133 10.35 -11.02 0.93
C LYS A 133 9.13 -11.02 1.85
N THR A 134 9.28 -10.52 3.08
CA THR A 134 8.18 -10.41 4.05
C THR A 134 7.12 -9.43 3.58
N GLY A 135 7.51 -8.23 3.10
CA GLY A 135 6.59 -7.24 2.59
C GLY A 135 5.82 -7.73 1.36
N ALA A 136 6.51 -8.38 0.41
CA ALA A 136 5.88 -8.96 -0.77
C ALA A 136 4.97 -10.15 -0.43
N GLY A 137 5.39 -11.01 0.52
CA GLY A 137 4.57 -12.11 1.03
C GLY A 137 3.27 -11.62 1.67
N LEU A 138 3.36 -10.64 2.57
CA LEU A 138 2.19 -10.03 3.19
C LEU A 138 1.24 -9.43 2.13
N ALA A 139 1.78 -8.73 1.13
CA ALA A 139 0.95 -8.15 0.09
C ALA A 139 0.26 -9.21 -0.79
N ARG A 140 0.95 -10.32 -1.07
CA ARG A 140 0.35 -11.47 -1.78
C ARG A 140 -0.83 -12.04 -0.98
N ASP A 141 -0.61 -12.30 0.31
CA ASP A 141 -1.60 -12.95 1.17
C ASP A 141 -2.82 -12.02 1.36
N LEU A 142 -2.58 -10.72 1.63
CA LEU A 142 -3.67 -9.74 1.71
C LEU A 142 -4.47 -9.61 0.41
N ARG A 143 -3.81 -9.66 -0.77
CA ARG A 143 -4.56 -9.63 -2.06
C ARG A 143 -5.41 -10.87 -2.23
N SER A 144 -4.88 -12.03 -1.89
CA SER A 144 -5.63 -13.29 -1.96
C SER A 144 -6.83 -13.26 -1.02
N ASP A 145 -6.65 -12.81 0.22
CA ASP A 145 -7.71 -12.78 1.22
C ASP A 145 -8.79 -11.76 0.86
N VAL A 146 -8.38 -10.54 0.42
CA VAL A 146 -9.33 -9.52 -0.04
C VAL A 146 -10.10 -10.00 -1.26
N PHE A 147 -9.42 -10.61 -2.25
CA PHE A 147 -10.09 -11.10 -3.46
C PHE A 147 -11.10 -12.19 -3.14
N ARG A 148 -10.71 -13.20 -2.34
CA ARG A 148 -11.61 -14.27 -1.89
C ARG A 148 -12.81 -13.70 -1.14
N LYS A 149 -12.57 -12.73 -0.24
CA LYS A 149 -13.64 -12.08 0.53
C LYS A 149 -14.61 -11.31 -0.37
N VAL A 150 -14.09 -10.65 -1.42
CA VAL A 150 -14.94 -9.92 -2.39
C VAL A 150 -15.77 -10.88 -3.25
N GLU A 151 -15.24 -12.05 -3.60
CA GLU A 151 -16.02 -13.08 -4.32
C GLU A 151 -17.18 -13.64 -3.49
N ASP A 152 -17.04 -13.66 -2.15
CA ASP A 152 -18.12 -14.08 -1.23
C ASP A 152 -19.19 -12.99 -1.00
N PHE A 153 -19.00 -11.77 -1.52
CA PHE A 153 -19.93 -10.66 -1.33
C PHE A 153 -21.24 -10.86 -2.08
N SER A 154 -22.35 -10.50 -1.44
CA SER A 154 -23.63 -10.31 -2.09
C SER A 154 -23.70 -8.93 -2.78
N SER A 155 -24.75 -8.68 -3.55
CA SER A 155 -24.98 -7.37 -4.16
C SER A 155 -25.04 -6.23 -3.13
N THR A 156 -25.45 -6.52 -1.91
CA THR A 156 -25.50 -5.56 -0.79
C THR A 156 -24.14 -4.98 -0.46
N GLU A 157 -23.10 -5.81 -0.36
CA GLU A 157 -21.73 -5.38 -0.07
C GLU A 157 -21.12 -4.65 -1.27
N PHE A 158 -21.42 -5.09 -2.50
CA PHE A 158 -20.99 -4.36 -3.71
C PHE A 158 -21.58 -2.97 -3.80
N ASP A 159 -22.83 -2.77 -3.38
CA ASP A 159 -23.48 -1.46 -3.32
C ASP A 159 -22.81 -0.55 -2.26
N GLN A 160 -22.41 -1.13 -1.12
CA GLN A 160 -21.74 -0.41 -0.03
C GLN A 160 -20.34 0.06 -0.41
N PHE A 161 -19.52 -0.80 -1.04
CA PHE A 161 -18.10 -0.52 -1.27
C PHE A 161 -17.79 0.13 -2.62
N SER A 162 -18.61 0.03 -3.61
CA SER A 162 -18.39 0.33 -5.03
C SER A 162 -17.19 -0.41 -5.65
N THR A 163 -17.28 -0.79 -6.92
CA THR A 163 -16.23 -1.52 -7.65
C THR A 163 -14.91 -0.75 -7.69
N ALA A 164 -14.96 0.57 -7.93
CA ALA A 164 -13.74 1.41 -7.98
C ALA A 164 -13.00 1.45 -6.63
N SER A 165 -13.75 1.48 -5.51
CA SER A 165 -13.18 1.43 -4.17
C SER A 165 -12.53 0.07 -3.89
N LEU A 166 -13.18 -1.05 -4.26
CA LEU A 166 -12.64 -2.39 -4.09
C LEU A 166 -11.35 -2.60 -4.89
N ILE A 167 -11.28 -2.13 -6.13
CA ILE A 167 -10.07 -2.16 -6.95
C ILE A 167 -8.94 -1.40 -6.25
N THR A 168 -9.20 -0.19 -5.74
CA THR A 168 -8.17 0.61 -5.05
C THR A 168 -7.68 -0.08 -3.78
N ARG A 169 -8.57 -0.69 -3.00
CA ARG A 169 -8.25 -1.43 -1.77
C ARG A 169 -7.44 -2.70 -2.05
N SER A 170 -7.76 -3.42 -3.13
CA SER A 170 -7.03 -4.64 -3.53
C SER A 170 -5.65 -4.36 -4.15
N THR A 171 -5.42 -3.17 -4.67
CA THR A 171 -4.19 -2.81 -5.38
C THR A 171 -3.37 -1.78 -4.62
N ASN A 172 -3.73 -0.50 -4.70
CA ASN A 172 -2.93 0.61 -4.18
C ASN A 172 -2.79 0.60 -2.65
N ASP A 173 -3.87 0.31 -1.91
CA ASP A 173 -3.81 0.30 -0.45
C ASP A 173 -2.90 -0.82 0.05
N ILE A 174 -2.94 -2.01 -0.56
CA ILE A 174 -2.03 -3.11 -0.20
C ILE A 174 -0.58 -2.77 -0.55
N VAL A 175 -0.31 -2.07 -1.66
CA VAL A 175 1.05 -1.58 -1.99
C VAL A 175 1.57 -0.60 -0.94
N GLN A 176 0.72 0.28 -0.40
CA GLN A 176 1.11 1.17 0.71
C GLN A 176 1.47 0.37 1.98
N ILE A 177 0.68 -0.64 2.33
CA ILE A 177 0.97 -1.54 3.46
C ILE A 177 2.30 -2.28 3.23
N GLN A 178 2.53 -2.82 2.03
CA GLN A 178 3.77 -3.49 1.64
C GLN A 178 4.99 -2.59 1.84
N ASN A 179 4.93 -1.36 1.31
CA ASN A 179 6.03 -0.40 1.37
C ASN A 179 6.37 0.00 2.80
N VAL A 180 5.34 0.24 3.63
CA VAL A 180 5.57 0.58 5.04
C VAL A 180 6.11 -0.62 5.81
N THR A 181 5.63 -1.83 5.57
CA THR A 181 6.16 -3.04 6.21
C THR A 181 7.65 -3.21 5.89
N TYR A 182 8.05 -3.06 4.61
CA TYR A 182 9.45 -3.08 4.20
C TYR A 182 10.29 -2.01 4.92
N MET A 183 9.78 -0.77 4.97
CA MET A 183 10.48 0.33 5.64
C MET A 183 10.54 0.15 7.15
N MET A 184 9.48 -0.34 7.79
CA MET A 184 9.45 -0.60 9.24
C MET A 184 10.55 -1.59 9.64
N ILE A 185 10.66 -2.72 8.94
CA ILE A 185 11.69 -3.73 9.25
C ILE A 185 13.10 -3.14 9.13
N ARG A 186 13.35 -2.25 8.16
CA ARG A 186 14.66 -1.64 7.95
C ARG A 186 14.97 -0.47 8.88
N ILE A 187 14.00 0.42 9.11
CA ILE A 187 14.25 1.72 9.77
C ILE A 187 13.98 1.64 11.26
N VAL A 188 12.86 1.04 11.68
CA VAL A 188 12.42 1.04 13.09
C VAL A 188 13.40 0.32 14.02
N PHE A 189 14.05 -0.72 13.53
CA PHE A 189 15.08 -1.42 14.31
C PHE A 189 16.48 -0.82 14.13
N TYR A 190 16.84 -0.47 12.90
CA TYR A 190 18.18 0.01 12.56
C TYR A 190 18.47 1.40 13.15
N ALA A 191 17.56 2.37 13.02
CA ALA A 191 17.80 3.73 13.43
C ALA A 191 17.97 3.88 14.97
N PRO A 192 17.13 3.27 15.85
CA PRO A 192 17.38 3.33 17.29
C PRO A 192 18.70 2.66 17.71
N ILE A 193 19.05 1.51 17.12
CA ILE A 193 20.30 0.81 17.45
C ILE A 193 21.51 1.69 17.11
N ILE A 194 21.52 2.31 15.92
CA ILE A 194 22.58 3.22 15.52
C ILE A 194 22.59 4.49 16.34
N GLY A 195 21.43 5.09 16.61
CA GLY A 195 21.31 6.31 17.41
C GLY A 195 21.79 6.10 18.83
N ILE A 196 21.25 5.09 19.55
CA ILE A 196 21.65 4.77 20.93
C ILE A 196 23.11 4.33 20.98
N GLY A 197 23.55 3.46 20.06
CA GLY A 197 24.94 3.03 19.96
C GLY A 197 25.90 4.19 19.74
N GLY A 198 25.52 5.15 18.87
CA GLY A 198 26.24 6.38 18.61
C GLY A 198 26.36 7.26 19.87
N ILE A 199 25.24 7.45 20.60
CA ILE A 199 25.21 8.21 21.86
C ILE A 199 26.15 7.58 22.90
N LEU A 200 26.03 6.28 23.14
CA LEU A 200 26.87 5.57 24.11
C LEU A 200 28.35 5.67 23.75
N ARG A 201 28.70 5.54 22.47
CA ARG A 201 30.09 5.66 21.99
C ARG A 201 30.60 7.09 22.08
N ALA A 202 29.79 8.08 21.75
CA ALA A 202 30.16 9.49 21.86
C ALA A 202 30.42 9.89 23.32
N LEU A 203 29.54 9.50 24.26
CA LEU A 203 29.72 9.75 25.70
C LEU A 203 30.99 9.11 26.24
N ASN A 204 31.35 7.91 25.80
CA ASN A 204 32.56 7.22 26.21
C ASN A 204 33.85 7.91 25.69
N LYS A 205 33.77 8.71 24.62
CA LYS A 205 34.94 9.43 24.05
C LYS A 205 35.14 10.79 24.66
N SER A 206 34.08 11.55 24.89
CA SER A 206 34.14 12.87 25.49
C SER A 206 32.84 13.21 26.22
N THR A 207 32.89 13.26 27.54
CA THR A 207 31.76 13.71 28.35
C THR A 207 31.59 15.22 28.34
N SER A 208 32.55 15.99 27.83
CA SER A 208 32.51 17.46 27.79
C SER A 208 31.82 18.00 26.54
N MET A 209 31.71 17.22 25.45
CA MET A 209 31.15 17.67 24.16
C MET A 209 29.73 17.17 23.85
N TRP A 210 29.10 16.37 24.73
CA TRP A 210 27.77 15.80 24.50
C TRP A 210 26.68 16.84 24.24
N TRP A 211 26.82 18.02 24.84
CA TRP A 211 25.87 19.13 24.67
C TRP A 211 25.75 19.62 23.22
N LEU A 212 26.82 19.51 22.42
CA LEU A 212 26.79 19.83 20.99
C LEU A 212 25.82 18.92 20.24
N ILE A 213 25.84 17.61 20.56
CA ILE A 213 24.88 16.64 19.99
C ILE A 213 23.47 16.96 20.48
N ALA A 214 23.29 17.26 21.77
CA ALA A 214 22.00 17.62 22.33
C ALA A 214 21.40 18.86 21.67
N VAL A 215 22.20 19.89 21.43
CA VAL A 215 21.77 21.10 20.72
C VAL A 215 21.38 20.79 19.27
N ALA A 216 22.18 20.00 18.56
CA ALA A 216 21.87 19.62 17.17
C ALA A 216 20.58 18.80 17.09
N VAL A 217 20.41 17.78 17.94
CA VAL A 217 19.19 16.95 18.01
C VAL A 217 18.00 17.82 18.43
N GLY A 218 18.18 18.71 19.41
CA GLY A 218 17.14 19.65 19.84
C GLY A 218 16.69 20.59 18.70
N ALA A 219 17.63 21.16 17.96
CA ALA A 219 17.34 22.04 16.81
C ALA A 219 16.57 21.28 15.71
N LEU A 220 16.99 20.05 15.40
CA LEU A 220 16.29 19.20 14.44
C LEU A 220 14.89 18.80 14.92
N SER A 221 14.75 18.46 16.21
CA SER A 221 13.43 18.14 16.82
C SER A 221 12.48 19.31 16.73
N LEU A 222 12.94 20.52 17.04
CA LEU A 222 12.15 21.74 16.96
C LEU A 222 11.74 22.04 15.51
N LEU A 223 12.66 21.88 14.56
CA LEU A 223 12.34 22.06 13.14
C LEU A 223 11.26 21.07 12.69
N ILE A 224 11.42 19.79 13.01
CA ILE A 224 10.47 18.76 12.61
C ILE A 224 9.11 19.01 13.26
N LEU A 225 9.06 19.38 14.53
CA LEU A 225 7.84 19.73 15.24
C LEU A 225 7.16 20.95 14.58
N PHE A 226 7.93 21.99 14.25
CA PHE A 226 7.43 23.17 13.55
C PHE A 226 6.84 22.83 12.18
N ILE A 227 7.56 22.03 11.38
CA ILE A 227 7.08 21.56 10.08
C ILE A 227 5.81 20.72 10.27
N PHE A 228 5.78 19.80 11.22
CA PHE A 228 4.63 18.95 11.47
C PHE A 228 3.38 19.75 11.81
N ILE A 229 3.47 20.68 12.76
CA ILE A 229 2.35 21.52 13.18
C ILE A 229 1.84 22.39 12.00
N THR A 230 2.76 22.89 11.16
CA THR A 230 2.41 23.82 10.07
C THR A 230 1.98 23.10 8.80
N ALA A 231 2.64 21.99 8.45
CA ALA A 231 2.41 21.29 7.19
C ALA A 231 1.18 20.35 7.23
N VAL A 232 0.92 19.67 8.35
CA VAL A 232 -0.17 18.68 8.41
C VAL A 232 -1.55 19.28 8.08
N PRO A 233 -1.96 20.43 8.63
CA PRO A 233 -3.23 21.06 8.26
C PRO A 233 -3.27 21.48 6.78
N LYS A 234 -2.12 21.92 6.24
CA LYS A 234 -2.02 22.32 4.82
C LYS A 234 -2.05 21.11 3.89
N PHE A 235 -1.50 19.96 4.26
CA PHE A 235 -1.67 18.71 3.51
C PHE A 235 -3.13 18.26 3.45
N GLN A 236 -3.88 18.39 4.53
CA GLN A 236 -5.32 18.10 4.55
C GLN A 236 -6.09 19.08 3.63
N ALA A 237 -5.75 20.38 3.67
CA ALA A 237 -6.33 21.37 2.77
C ALA A 237 -5.98 21.07 1.30
N MET A 238 -4.73 20.71 1.01
CA MET A 238 -4.28 20.33 -0.33
C MET A 238 -5.09 19.14 -0.86
N GLN A 239 -5.36 18.13 -0.02
CA GLN A 239 -6.18 16.98 -0.42
C GLN A 239 -7.60 17.42 -0.83
N LYS A 240 -8.26 18.23 -0.03
CA LYS A 240 -9.61 18.77 -0.35
C LYS A 240 -9.62 19.57 -1.65
N LEU A 241 -8.57 20.36 -1.90
CA LEU A 241 -8.46 21.15 -3.13
C LEU A 241 -8.13 20.26 -4.35
N THR A 242 -7.38 19.19 -4.16
CA THR A 242 -7.16 18.17 -5.20
C THR A 242 -8.47 17.47 -5.55
N ASP A 243 -9.30 17.14 -4.57
CA ASP A 243 -10.61 16.55 -4.81
C ASP A 243 -11.54 17.53 -5.54
N LYS A 244 -11.51 18.85 -5.17
CA LYS A 244 -12.24 19.92 -5.83
C LYS A 244 -11.86 20.07 -7.31
N ILE A 245 -10.55 20.11 -7.63
CA ILE A 245 -10.10 20.26 -9.03
C ILE A 245 -10.45 19.02 -9.85
N ASN A 246 -10.35 17.82 -9.27
CA ASN A 246 -10.76 16.58 -9.92
C ASN A 246 -12.27 16.54 -10.20
N LEU A 247 -13.09 17.08 -9.26
CA LEU A 247 -14.53 17.18 -9.46
C LEU A 247 -14.85 18.14 -10.63
N VAL A 248 -14.28 19.34 -10.62
CA VAL A 248 -14.48 20.34 -11.69
C VAL A 248 -14.05 19.78 -13.04
N ALA A 249 -12.87 19.16 -13.12
CA ALA A 249 -12.39 18.54 -14.35
C ALA A 249 -13.31 17.41 -14.84
N ARG A 250 -13.80 16.57 -13.94
CA ARG A 250 -14.72 15.46 -14.28
C ARG A 250 -16.06 15.99 -14.77
N GLU A 251 -16.63 16.99 -14.11
CA GLU A 251 -17.89 17.63 -14.52
C GLU A 251 -17.76 18.23 -15.92
N SER A 252 -16.69 19.01 -16.17
CA SER A 252 -16.44 19.66 -17.45
C SER A 252 -16.20 18.63 -18.56
N LEU A 253 -15.39 17.58 -18.32
CA LEU A 253 -15.11 16.54 -19.32
C LEU A 253 -16.35 15.67 -19.62
N SER A 254 -17.12 15.31 -18.60
CA SER A 254 -18.34 14.51 -18.78
C SER A 254 -19.45 15.32 -19.42
N GLY A 255 -19.51 16.62 -19.13
CA GLY A 255 -20.48 17.58 -19.68
C GLY A 255 -20.00 18.32 -20.93
N MET A 256 -18.90 17.92 -21.58
CA MET A 256 -18.26 18.68 -22.66
C MET A 256 -19.23 19.05 -23.80
N LEU A 257 -20.14 18.14 -24.18
CA LEU A 257 -21.15 18.43 -25.21
C LEU A 257 -22.12 19.53 -24.78
N VAL A 258 -22.49 19.54 -23.49
CA VAL A 258 -23.38 20.56 -22.91
C VAL A 258 -22.65 21.90 -22.86
N VAL A 259 -21.41 21.93 -22.35
CA VAL A 259 -20.57 23.13 -22.30
C VAL A 259 -20.44 23.77 -23.68
N ARG A 260 -20.16 22.99 -24.72
CA ARG A 260 -20.06 23.46 -26.10
C ARG A 260 -21.40 23.90 -26.68
N ALA A 261 -22.47 23.15 -26.40
CA ALA A 261 -23.80 23.49 -26.91
C ALA A 261 -24.30 24.86 -26.39
N PHE A 262 -23.86 25.24 -25.18
CA PHE A 262 -24.25 26.51 -24.54
C PHE A 262 -23.17 27.62 -24.61
N ASN A 263 -22.03 27.38 -25.29
CA ASN A 263 -20.86 28.28 -25.39
C ASN A 263 -20.35 28.73 -24.00
N MET A 264 -20.27 27.80 -23.04
CA MET A 264 -19.88 28.04 -21.65
C MET A 264 -18.43 27.68 -21.36
N GLU A 265 -17.56 27.52 -22.40
CA GLU A 265 -16.15 27.16 -22.24
C GLU A 265 -15.41 28.14 -21.34
N GLY A 266 -15.59 29.46 -21.56
CA GLY A 266 -14.95 30.49 -20.74
C GLY A 266 -15.38 30.47 -19.26
N HIS A 267 -16.62 30.06 -18.97
CA HIS A 267 -17.11 29.90 -17.59
C HIS A 267 -16.42 28.69 -16.92
N GLU A 268 -16.38 27.55 -17.59
CA GLU A 268 -15.73 26.33 -17.05
C GLU A 268 -14.22 26.51 -16.92
N GLU A 269 -13.57 27.24 -17.85
CA GLU A 269 -12.16 27.60 -17.76
C GLU A 269 -11.89 28.45 -16.50
N THR A 270 -12.70 29.48 -16.25
CA THR A 270 -12.58 30.34 -15.05
C THR A 270 -12.79 29.51 -13.76
N LYS A 271 -13.79 28.63 -13.73
CA LYS A 271 -14.07 27.75 -12.60
C LYS A 271 -12.91 26.79 -12.32
N PHE A 272 -12.29 26.26 -13.38
CA PHE A 272 -11.10 25.40 -13.27
C PHE A 272 -9.89 26.19 -12.78
N ASP A 273 -9.65 27.39 -13.33
CA ASP A 273 -8.52 28.25 -12.95
C ASP A 273 -8.61 28.69 -11.48
N ASP A 274 -9.78 29.04 -10.99
CA ASP A 274 -9.98 29.36 -9.57
C ASP A 274 -9.61 28.18 -8.67
N ALA A 275 -10.09 26.97 -9.01
CA ALA A 275 -9.74 25.76 -8.27
C ALA A 275 -8.23 25.43 -8.35
N ASN A 276 -7.62 25.67 -9.50
CA ASN A 276 -6.19 25.47 -9.75
C ASN A 276 -5.33 26.48 -8.98
N LEU A 277 -5.71 27.75 -8.92
CA LEU A 277 -5.04 28.79 -8.14
C LEU A 277 -5.08 28.47 -6.64
N ASP A 278 -6.25 28.06 -6.13
CA ASP A 278 -6.40 27.60 -4.74
C ASP A 278 -5.40 26.47 -4.41
N LEU A 279 -5.39 25.42 -5.24
CA LEU A 279 -4.49 24.28 -5.08
C LEU A 279 -3.02 24.69 -5.19
N THR A 280 -2.69 25.52 -6.18
CA THR A 280 -1.34 26.02 -6.41
C THR A 280 -0.83 26.82 -5.22
N SER A 281 -1.64 27.70 -4.64
CA SER A 281 -1.27 28.52 -3.49
C SER A 281 -0.87 27.69 -2.28
N VAL A 282 -1.67 26.67 -1.96
CA VAL A 282 -1.41 25.74 -0.84
C VAL A 282 -0.20 24.84 -1.15
N SER A 283 -0.09 24.35 -2.38
CA SER A 283 1.05 23.53 -2.81
C SER A 283 2.37 24.28 -2.76
N LEU A 284 2.38 25.56 -3.21
CA LEU A 284 3.56 26.43 -3.11
C LEU A 284 3.98 26.67 -1.66
N PHE A 285 3.01 26.91 -0.76
CA PHE A 285 3.32 27.05 0.66
C PHE A 285 4.00 25.81 1.23
N ILE A 286 3.42 24.62 0.98
CA ILE A 286 4.00 23.34 1.42
C ILE A 286 5.39 23.14 0.84
N ASN A 287 5.56 23.35 -0.48
CA ASN A 287 6.83 23.16 -1.15
C ASN A 287 7.91 24.13 -0.61
N ARG A 288 7.58 25.41 -0.39
CA ARG A 288 8.49 26.39 0.23
C ARG A 288 8.92 25.93 1.64
N LEU A 289 7.99 25.41 2.43
CA LEU A 289 8.32 24.87 3.75
C LEU A 289 9.25 23.65 3.66
N MET A 290 9.00 22.74 2.71
CA MET A 290 9.81 21.53 2.51
C MET A 290 11.20 21.83 1.96
N VAL A 291 11.33 22.83 1.08
CA VAL A 291 12.63 23.24 0.54
C VAL A 291 13.57 23.78 1.62
N ILE A 292 13.05 24.39 2.69
CA ILE A 292 13.87 24.90 3.81
C ILE A 292 14.50 23.73 4.61
N LEU A 293 13.90 22.56 4.61
CA LEU A 293 14.32 21.42 5.43
C LEU A 293 15.77 20.99 5.14
N LEU A 294 16.11 20.76 3.88
CA LEU A 294 17.46 20.30 3.50
C LEU A 294 18.57 21.32 3.81
N PRO A 295 18.45 22.61 3.44
CA PRO A 295 19.45 23.63 3.82
C PRO A 295 19.60 23.79 5.34
N PHE A 296 18.49 23.77 6.08
CA PHE A 296 18.54 23.84 7.54
C PHE A 296 19.25 22.63 8.15
N MET A 297 18.96 21.43 7.66
CA MET A 297 19.67 20.22 8.06
C MET A 297 21.17 20.31 7.79
N MET A 298 21.56 20.78 6.60
CA MET A 298 22.96 21.01 6.26
C MET A 298 23.60 22.04 7.18
N LEU A 299 22.87 23.11 7.53
CA LEU A 299 23.35 24.12 8.46
C LEU A 299 23.58 23.52 9.85
N VAL A 300 22.66 22.72 10.36
CA VAL A 300 22.83 22.03 11.66
C VAL A 300 24.01 21.06 11.62
N MET A 301 24.12 20.25 10.54
CA MET A 301 25.23 19.30 10.36
C MET A 301 26.59 19.99 10.29
N ASN A 302 26.71 21.04 9.45
CA ASN A 302 27.93 21.78 9.31
C ASN A 302 28.25 22.60 10.58
N GLY A 303 27.23 23.19 11.21
CA GLY A 303 27.36 23.88 12.50
C GLY A 303 27.84 22.95 13.61
N LEU A 304 27.29 21.72 13.67
CA LEU A 304 27.74 20.67 14.58
C LEU A 304 29.20 20.30 14.31
N THR A 305 29.59 20.12 13.04
CA THR A 305 30.97 19.81 12.66
C THR A 305 31.92 20.93 13.07
N ILE A 306 31.56 22.18 12.77
CA ILE A 306 32.37 23.35 13.17
C ILE A 306 32.45 23.45 14.69
N GLY A 307 31.35 23.26 15.40
CA GLY A 307 31.30 23.25 16.86
C GLY A 307 32.23 22.20 17.48
N ILE A 308 32.19 20.97 16.93
CA ILE A 308 33.07 19.88 17.37
C ILE A 308 34.52 20.20 17.10
N LEU A 309 34.85 20.75 15.90
CA LEU A 309 36.21 21.17 15.57
C LEU A 309 36.68 22.29 16.48
N TRP A 310 35.86 23.31 16.73
CA TRP A 310 36.20 24.42 17.57
C TRP A 310 36.46 24.00 19.02
N VAL A 311 35.49 23.36 19.67
CA VAL A 311 35.60 22.89 21.06
C VAL A 311 36.65 21.79 21.19
N GLY A 312 36.67 20.87 20.23
CA GLY A 312 37.62 19.75 20.20
C GLY A 312 39.04 20.18 20.00
N SER A 313 39.31 21.19 19.14
CA SER A 313 40.69 21.72 18.93
C SER A 313 41.25 22.39 20.18
N HIS A 314 40.43 23.13 20.94
CA HIS A 314 40.84 23.65 22.24
C HIS A 314 41.15 22.53 23.23
N GLN A 315 40.31 21.50 23.31
CA GLN A 315 40.58 20.35 24.19
C GLN A 315 41.81 19.53 23.76
N VAL A 316 42.08 19.48 22.45
CA VAL A 316 43.31 18.87 21.94
C VAL A 316 44.54 19.74 22.29
N ALA A 317 44.44 21.09 22.16
CA ALA A 317 45.50 22.01 22.56
C ALA A 317 45.78 21.91 24.06
N ASP A 318 44.71 21.79 24.88
CA ASP A 318 44.80 21.59 26.34
C ASP A 318 45.21 20.16 26.72
N THR A 319 45.53 19.31 25.74
CA THR A 319 45.91 17.90 25.92
C THR A 319 44.86 17.03 26.62
N ALA A 320 43.61 17.52 26.69
CA ALA A 320 42.50 16.80 27.29
C ALA A 320 41.86 15.76 26.36
N LEU A 321 42.05 15.91 25.04
CA LEU A 321 41.49 15.05 24.01
C LEU A 321 42.51 14.71 22.93
N GLN A 322 42.48 13.48 22.38
CA GLN A 322 43.27 13.10 21.22
C GLN A 322 42.56 13.46 19.92
N VAL A 323 43.32 13.81 18.87
CA VAL A 323 42.74 14.10 17.53
C VAL A 323 41.88 12.95 17.02
N GLY A 324 42.32 11.70 17.22
CA GLY A 324 41.53 10.51 16.82
C GLY A 324 40.19 10.38 17.54
N ASP A 325 40.12 10.77 18.82
CA ASP A 325 38.88 10.75 19.60
C ASP A 325 37.93 11.86 19.15
N MET A 326 38.45 13.05 18.78
CA MET A 326 37.67 14.14 18.18
C MET A 326 37.06 13.70 16.84
N MET A 327 37.85 13.06 15.96
CA MET A 327 37.34 12.51 14.69
C MET A 327 36.27 11.42 14.90
N ALA A 328 36.48 10.52 15.85
CA ALA A 328 35.50 9.50 16.21
C ALA A 328 34.21 10.11 16.76
N PHE A 329 34.30 11.13 17.61
CA PHE A 329 33.15 11.85 18.17
C PHE A 329 32.34 12.52 17.05
N MET A 330 33.01 13.17 16.10
CA MET A 330 32.39 13.79 14.92
C MET A 330 31.62 12.75 14.10
N GLN A 331 32.21 11.57 13.86
CA GLN A 331 31.55 10.51 13.12
C GLN A 331 30.30 9.97 13.85
N TYR A 332 30.37 9.79 15.18
CA TYR A 332 29.21 9.37 15.97
C TYR A 332 28.13 10.46 15.99
N ALA A 333 28.49 11.73 16.08
CA ALA A 333 27.54 12.83 16.05
C ALA A 333 26.75 12.88 14.73
N ILE A 334 27.43 12.73 13.60
CA ILE A 334 26.81 12.65 12.28
C ILE A 334 25.87 11.43 12.20
N GLN A 335 26.30 10.28 12.70
CA GLN A 335 25.53 9.05 12.72
C GLN A 335 24.23 9.17 13.57
N ILE A 336 24.30 9.85 14.72
CA ILE A 336 23.14 10.13 15.58
C ILE A 336 22.12 11.00 14.84
N VAL A 337 22.60 12.07 14.18
CA VAL A 337 21.74 12.97 13.39
C VAL A 337 21.04 12.21 12.25
N PHE A 338 21.77 11.36 11.52
CA PHE A 338 21.18 10.54 10.47
C PHE A 338 20.14 9.53 11.01
N ALA A 339 20.41 8.87 12.14
CA ALA A 339 19.45 7.98 12.80
C ALA A 339 18.16 8.71 13.18
N PHE A 340 18.29 9.93 13.70
CA PHE A 340 17.15 10.78 14.05
C PHE A 340 16.31 11.16 12.81
N LEU A 341 16.97 11.51 11.70
CA LEU A 341 16.31 11.81 10.44
C LEU A 341 15.55 10.62 9.86
N MET A 342 16.16 9.44 9.89
CA MET A 342 15.50 8.21 9.45
C MET A 342 14.22 7.94 10.24
N LEU A 343 14.24 8.10 11.57
CA LEU A 343 13.04 7.97 12.41
C LEU A 343 11.98 9.02 12.06
N SER A 344 12.41 10.25 11.79
CA SER A 344 11.49 11.35 11.44
C SER A 344 10.73 11.08 10.13
N MET A 345 11.36 10.45 9.13
CA MET A 345 10.69 10.07 7.89
C MET A 345 9.53 9.09 8.11
N MET A 346 9.61 8.24 9.12
CA MET A 346 8.55 7.29 9.46
C MET A 346 7.24 7.99 9.86
N PHE A 347 7.33 9.14 10.53
CA PHE A 347 6.13 9.90 10.94
C PHE A 347 5.32 10.44 9.74
N ILE A 348 5.95 10.57 8.57
CA ILE A 348 5.26 11.02 7.35
C ILE A 348 4.60 9.83 6.62
N ILE A 349 5.26 8.68 6.59
CA ILE A 349 4.85 7.52 5.78
C ILE A 349 3.84 6.64 6.53
N PHE A 350 4.02 6.46 7.84
CA PHE A 350 3.23 5.57 8.67
C PHE A 350 1.72 5.90 8.68
N PRO A 351 1.27 7.17 8.81
CA PRO A 351 -0.15 7.49 8.83
C PRO A 351 -0.90 7.07 7.56
N ARG A 352 -0.24 7.15 6.39
CA ARG A 352 -0.85 6.72 5.12
C ARG A 352 -1.14 5.23 5.12
N ALA A 353 -0.18 4.41 5.58
CA ALA A 353 -0.38 2.98 5.66
C ALA A 353 -1.44 2.57 6.69
N VAL A 354 -1.57 3.32 7.79
CA VAL A 354 -2.65 3.09 8.78
C VAL A 354 -4.02 3.30 8.13
N VAL A 355 -4.19 4.35 7.33
CA VAL A 355 -5.44 4.59 6.60
C VAL A 355 -5.72 3.48 5.58
N SER A 356 -4.70 3.10 4.79
CA SER A 356 -4.83 1.98 3.83
C SER A 356 -5.14 0.67 4.55
N GLY A 357 -4.47 0.40 5.68
CA GLY A 357 -4.73 -0.78 6.51
C GLY A 357 -6.17 -0.81 7.06
N LYS A 358 -6.69 0.34 7.50
CA LYS A 358 -8.10 0.45 7.92
C LYS A 358 -9.06 0.13 6.78
N ARG A 359 -8.83 0.67 5.58
CA ARG A 359 -9.67 0.41 4.40
C ARG A 359 -9.67 -1.06 3.97
N VAL A 360 -8.50 -1.70 3.98
CA VAL A 360 -8.37 -3.13 3.68
C VAL A 360 -9.08 -3.95 4.75
N ASN A 361 -8.91 -3.60 6.03
CA ASN A 361 -9.59 -4.28 7.14
C ASN A 361 -11.11 -4.13 7.10
N GLU A 362 -11.65 -3.01 6.62
CA GLU A 362 -13.09 -2.84 6.42
C GLU A 362 -13.66 -3.88 5.45
N VAL A 363 -12.92 -4.23 4.39
CA VAL A 363 -13.34 -5.29 3.44
C VAL A 363 -13.21 -6.67 4.07
N LEU A 364 -12.08 -6.96 4.72
CA LEU A 364 -11.86 -8.27 5.36
C LEU A 364 -12.81 -8.55 6.52
N ALA A 365 -13.20 -7.51 7.26
CA ALA A 365 -14.13 -7.60 8.38
C ALA A 365 -15.61 -7.52 7.97
N ALA A 366 -15.91 -7.21 6.71
CA ALA A 366 -17.28 -7.19 6.23
C ALA A 366 -17.82 -8.61 6.19
N GLU A 367 -18.92 -8.85 6.88
CA GLU A 367 -19.61 -10.15 6.84
C GLU A 367 -20.67 -10.10 5.72
N PRO A 368 -20.62 -11.01 4.73
CA PRO A 368 -21.68 -11.13 3.75
C PRO A 368 -23.02 -11.32 4.45
N LYS A 369 -24.06 -10.68 3.97
CA LYS A 369 -25.39 -10.83 4.57
C LYS A 369 -26.06 -12.14 4.17
N ILE A 370 -25.68 -12.67 3.02
CA ILE A 370 -26.24 -13.90 2.49
C ILE A 370 -25.24 -15.03 2.73
N HIS A 371 -25.63 -15.99 3.55
CA HIS A 371 -24.86 -17.20 3.84
C HIS A 371 -25.62 -18.44 3.38
N ASP A 372 -24.88 -19.46 3.04
CA ASP A 372 -25.46 -20.77 2.84
C ASP A 372 -25.89 -21.36 4.19
N PRO A 373 -27.00 -22.14 4.25
CA PRO A 373 -27.44 -22.76 5.47
C PRO A 373 -26.45 -23.82 5.95
N GLU A 374 -26.39 -24.05 7.27
CA GLU A 374 -25.52 -25.10 7.86
C GLU A 374 -25.89 -26.50 7.42
N ASP A 375 -27.19 -26.75 7.17
CA ASP A 375 -27.73 -28.03 6.69
C ASP A 375 -28.57 -27.79 5.43
N PRO A 376 -27.92 -27.66 4.25
CA PRO A 376 -28.59 -27.32 3.02
C PRO A 376 -29.47 -28.44 2.52
N LYS A 377 -30.71 -28.09 2.09
CA LYS A 377 -31.58 -28.98 1.37
C LYS A 377 -31.13 -29.14 -0.07
N SER A 378 -31.37 -30.30 -0.66
CA SER A 378 -31.17 -30.54 -2.09
C SER A 378 -32.49 -30.43 -2.84
N PHE A 379 -32.47 -29.92 -4.06
CA PHE A 379 -33.62 -29.95 -4.93
C PHE A 379 -34.01 -31.41 -5.28
N PRO A 380 -35.29 -31.69 -5.53
CA PRO A 380 -35.74 -33.03 -5.92
C PRO A 380 -35.11 -33.46 -7.25
N GLU A 381 -35.01 -34.80 -7.45
CA GLU A 381 -34.47 -35.35 -8.71
C GLU A 381 -35.38 -35.03 -9.92
N ASP A 382 -36.69 -34.91 -9.69
CA ASP A 382 -37.71 -34.52 -10.67
C ASP A 382 -37.94 -33.00 -10.70
N PHE A 383 -36.86 -32.22 -10.63
CA PHE A 383 -36.90 -30.76 -10.61
C PHE A 383 -37.69 -30.17 -11.78
N GLN A 384 -38.73 -29.40 -11.48
CA GLN A 384 -39.61 -28.81 -12.48
C GLN A 384 -39.35 -27.32 -12.73
N GLY A 385 -38.83 -26.62 -11.74
CA GLY A 385 -38.57 -25.19 -11.82
C GLY A 385 -39.80 -24.31 -11.56
N ILE A 386 -40.75 -24.79 -10.75
CA ILE A 386 -41.91 -24.00 -10.31
C ILE A 386 -41.43 -22.95 -9.31
N ILE A 387 -41.67 -21.68 -9.58
CA ILE A 387 -41.28 -20.56 -8.70
C ILE A 387 -42.52 -19.96 -8.09
N GLU A 388 -42.56 -19.88 -6.76
CA GLU A 388 -43.65 -19.27 -6.00
C GLU A 388 -43.13 -18.12 -5.14
N PHE A 389 -43.72 -16.96 -5.32
CA PHE A 389 -43.56 -15.81 -4.43
C PHE A 389 -44.73 -15.81 -3.43
N ARG A 390 -44.44 -15.75 -2.14
CA ARG A 390 -45.43 -15.76 -1.05
C ARG A 390 -45.24 -14.51 -0.19
N ASP A 391 -46.07 -13.51 -0.40
CA ASP A 391 -46.11 -12.22 0.31
C ASP A 391 -44.75 -11.58 0.45
N VAL A 392 -44.02 -11.53 -0.68
CA VAL A 392 -42.63 -11.07 -0.73
C VAL A 392 -42.57 -9.57 -0.70
N SER A 393 -41.85 -9.04 0.30
CA SER A 393 -41.48 -7.64 0.40
C SER A 393 -39.94 -7.51 0.46
N PHE A 394 -39.43 -6.49 -0.16
CA PHE A 394 -37.98 -6.22 -0.16
C PHE A 394 -37.68 -4.71 -0.06
N ARG A 395 -36.67 -4.41 0.77
CA ARG A 395 -36.16 -3.04 0.96
C ARG A 395 -34.65 -3.01 0.83
N TYR A 396 -34.13 -2.12 -0.02
CA TYR A 396 -32.70 -1.92 -0.15
C TYR A 396 -32.07 -1.41 1.16
N PRO A 397 -30.83 -1.80 1.47
CA PRO A 397 -30.12 -1.31 2.66
C PRO A 397 -30.07 0.21 2.70
N GLY A 398 -30.52 0.80 3.81
CA GLY A 398 -30.56 2.26 3.99
C GLY A 398 -31.75 2.98 3.35
N ALA A 399 -32.58 2.30 2.57
CA ALA A 399 -33.82 2.86 2.04
C ALA A 399 -34.90 3.01 3.13
N LYS A 400 -35.77 4.01 2.99
CA LYS A 400 -36.89 4.26 3.92
C LYS A 400 -38.15 3.48 3.56
N GLN A 401 -38.33 3.16 2.28
CA GLN A 401 -39.50 2.50 1.72
C GLN A 401 -39.13 1.15 1.11
N ASN A 402 -40.08 0.22 1.02
CA ASN A 402 -39.92 -1.01 0.30
C ASN A 402 -39.82 -0.72 -1.20
N ALA A 403 -38.96 -1.48 -1.89
CA ALA A 403 -38.88 -1.46 -3.36
C ALA A 403 -39.84 -2.47 -3.99
N ILE A 404 -40.29 -3.44 -3.20
CA ILE A 404 -41.33 -4.44 -3.54
C ILE A 404 -42.13 -4.67 -2.27
N GLU A 405 -43.45 -4.77 -2.40
CA GLU A 405 -44.39 -4.92 -1.29
C GLU A 405 -45.45 -6.01 -1.58
N GLU A 406 -45.54 -7.02 -0.70
CA GLU A 406 -46.55 -8.09 -0.67
C GLU A 406 -46.79 -8.81 -2.02
N ILE A 407 -45.75 -9.08 -2.79
CA ILE A 407 -45.86 -9.71 -4.12
C ILE A 407 -46.08 -11.21 -3.96
N SER A 408 -47.17 -11.72 -4.56
CA SER A 408 -47.54 -13.15 -4.56
C SER A 408 -47.96 -13.65 -5.95
N PHE A 409 -47.18 -14.57 -6.53
CA PHE A 409 -47.48 -15.22 -7.80
C PHE A 409 -46.78 -16.55 -7.93
N THR A 410 -47.18 -17.34 -8.95
CA THR A 410 -46.54 -18.60 -9.31
C THR A 410 -46.15 -18.58 -10.78
N ALA A 411 -44.88 -18.84 -11.10
CA ALA A 411 -44.39 -19.10 -12.45
C ALA A 411 -44.17 -20.59 -12.64
N LYS A 412 -44.58 -21.13 -13.79
CA LYS A 412 -44.62 -22.57 -14.06
C LYS A 412 -43.73 -22.96 -15.24
N PRO A 413 -43.22 -24.21 -15.27
CA PRO A 413 -42.48 -24.72 -16.43
C PRO A 413 -43.32 -24.67 -17.70
N GLY A 414 -42.69 -24.47 -18.83
CA GLY A 414 -43.34 -24.32 -20.14
C GLY A 414 -44.12 -23.03 -20.32
N GLN A 415 -44.03 -22.08 -19.38
CA GLN A 415 -44.72 -20.80 -19.43
C GLN A 415 -43.76 -19.63 -19.30
N THR A 416 -44.07 -18.53 -19.99
CA THR A 416 -43.41 -17.25 -19.81
C THR A 416 -44.22 -16.38 -18.86
N THR A 417 -43.63 -16.02 -17.72
CA THR A 417 -44.14 -14.98 -16.82
C THR A 417 -43.43 -13.68 -17.10
N ALA A 418 -44.14 -12.69 -17.59
CA ALA A 418 -43.62 -11.41 -17.97
C ALA A 418 -43.91 -10.33 -16.92
N PHE A 419 -42.96 -9.43 -16.70
CA PHE A 419 -43.08 -8.29 -15.77
C PHE A 419 -43.04 -7.00 -16.55
N ILE A 420 -44.05 -6.16 -16.40
CA ILE A 420 -44.19 -4.87 -17.05
C ILE A 420 -44.60 -3.80 -16.02
N GLY A 421 -44.34 -2.53 -16.31
CA GLY A 421 -44.65 -1.38 -15.46
C GLY A 421 -43.72 -0.22 -15.70
N SER A 422 -43.92 0.89 -15.03
CA SER A 422 -43.14 2.12 -15.15
C SER A 422 -41.66 1.89 -14.79
N THR A 423 -40.79 2.84 -15.18
CA THR A 423 -39.40 2.82 -14.73
C THR A 423 -39.34 3.05 -13.23
N GLY A 424 -38.64 2.18 -12.50
CA GLY A 424 -38.59 2.23 -11.05
C GLY A 424 -39.65 1.40 -10.32
N ALA A 425 -40.59 0.78 -11.01
CA ALA A 425 -41.66 -0.05 -10.39
C ALA A 425 -41.17 -1.36 -9.69
N GLY A 426 -39.87 -1.62 -9.61
CA GLY A 426 -39.33 -2.77 -8.91
C GLY A 426 -39.11 -4.05 -9.76
N LYS A 427 -39.31 -4.02 -11.07
CA LYS A 427 -39.19 -5.19 -11.98
C LYS A 427 -37.85 -5.94 -11.86
N SER A 428 -36.74 -5.25 -12.06
CA SER A 428 -35.39 -5.85 -11.93
C SER A 428 -35.09 -6.28 -10.50
N THR A 429 -35.59 -5.54 -9.51
CA THR A 429 -35.46 -5.90 -8.09
C THR A 429 -36.10 -7.25 -7.84
N LEU A 430 -37.33 -7.48 -8.34
CA LEU A 430 -38.08 -8.71 -8.16
C LEU A 430 -37.32 -9.94 -8.71
N VAL A 431 -36.83 -9.85 -9.96
CA VAL A 431 -36.13 -10.98 -10.57
C VAL A 431 -34.74 -11.22 -9.96
N ASN A 432 -34.09 -10.21 -9.37
CA ASN A 432 -32.82 -10.33 -8.67
C ASN A 432 -32.92 -11.04 -7.30
N LEU A 433 -34.12 -11.15 -6.73
CA LEU A 433 -34.36 -11.91 -5.50
C LEU A 433 -34.29 -13.42 -5.75
N ILE A 434 -34.64 -13.90 -6.94
CA ILE A 434 -34.70 -15.32 -7.26
C ILE A 434 -33.33 -16.02 -7.16
N PRO A 435 -32.22 -15.49 -7.77
CA PRO A 435 -30.90 -16.07 -7.62
C PRO A 435 -30.21 -15.68 -6.29
N ARG A 436 -30.96 -15.11 -5.34
CA ARG A 436 -30.46 -14.61 -4.05
C ARG A 436 -29.29 -13.62 -4.22
N PHE A 437 -29.41 -12.65 -5.14
CA PHE A 437 -28.48 -11.53 -5.16
C PHE A 437 -28.75 -10.56 -4.00
N TYR A 438 -29.99 -10.53 -3.54
CA TYR A 438 -30.46 -9.88 -2.33
C TYR A 438 -31.34 -10.84 -1.54
N GLU A 439 -31.44 -10.63 -0.24
CA GLU A 439 -32.32 -11.40 0.64
C GLU A 439 -33.66 -10.69 0.81
N VAL A 440 -34.77 -11.41 0.77
CA VAL A 440 -36.11 -10.85 1.01
C VAL A 440 -36.22 -10.28 2.43
N THR A 441 -36.95 -9.18 2.59
CA THR A 441 -37.17 -8.56 3.90
C THR A 441 -38.30 -9.27 4.63
N GLU A 442 -39.36 -9.61 3.92
CA GLU A 442 -40.53 -10.35 4.42
C GLU A 442 -41.03 -11.34 3.37
N GLY A 443 -41.75 -12.38 3.79
CA GLY A 443 -42.23 -13.43 2.89
C GLY A 443 -41.18 -14.47 2.54
N SER A 444 -41.46 -15.24 1.47
CA SER A 444 -40.56 -16.31 1.00
C SER A 444 -40.66 -16.52 -0.50
N ILE A 445 -39.55 -16.96 -1.10
CA ILE A 445 -39.49 -17.41 -2.49
C ILE A 445 -39.21 -18.91 -2.46
N MET A 446 -40.12 -19.68 -3.05
CA MET A 446 -39.99 -21.13 -3.12
C MET A 446 -39.68 -21.55 -4.55
N ILE A 447 -38.80 -22.52 -4.70
CA ILE A 447 -38.58 -23.23 -5.97
C ILE A 447 -38.81 -24.71 -5.75
N ASP A 448 -39.76 -25.26 -6.48
CA ASP A 448 -40.29 -26.66 -6.30
C ASP A 448 -40.62 -26.97 -4.83
N GLY A 449 -41.23 -26.01 -4.14
CA GLY A 449 -41.66 -26.15 -2.75
C GLY A 449 -40.54 -25.99 -1.71
N ILE A 450 -39.30 -25.69 -2.10
CA ILE A 450 -38.19 -25.47 -1.20
C ILE A 450 -37.84 -23.96 -1.18
N ASP A 451 -37.71 -23.39 0.01
CA ASP A 451 -37.29 -21.97 0.15
C ASP A 451 -35.86 -21.80 -0.38
N VAL A 452 -35.64 -20.76 -1.18
CA VAL A 452 -34.33 -20.45 -1.74
C VAL A 452 -33.25 -20.19 -0.66
N ARG A 453 -33.65 -19.91 0.58
CA ARG A 453 -32.76 -19.74 1.73
C ARG A 453 -32.28 -21.07 2.32
N ASP A 454 -32.99 -22.17 2.06
CA ASP A 454 -32.68 -23.50 2.59
C ASP A 454 -31.71 -24.30 1.71
N VAL A 455 -31.38 -23.81 0.52
CA VAL A 455 -30.41 -24.42 -0.42
C VAL A 455 -29.12 -23.61 -0.52
N THR A 456 -28.04 -24.23 -1.01
CA THR A 456 -26.81 -23.48 -1.26
C THR A 456 -27.01 -22.50 -2.43
N GLN A 457 -26.31 -21.36 -2.40
CA GLN A 457 -26.31 -20.41 -3.52
C GLN A 457 -25.82 -21.06 -4.82
N TYR A 458 -24.90 -22.00 -4.71
CA TYR A 458 -24.36 -22.75 -5.84
C TYR A 458 -25.45 -23.61 -6.50
N ASP A 459 -26.16 -24.48 -5.73
CA ASP A 459 -27.20 -25.36 -6.26
C ASP A 459 -28.38 -24.54 -6.83
N LEU A 460 -28.74 -23.45 -6.17
CA LEU A 460 -29.77 -22.52 -6.65
C LEU A 460 -29.40 -21.93 -8.01
N ARG A 461 -28.21 -21.34 -8.10
CA ARG A 461 -27.75 -20.67 -9.32
C ARG A 461 -27.43 -21.64 -10.44
N GLU A 462 -27.12 -22.90 -10.14
CA GLU A 462 -27.00 -23.96 -11.13
C GLU A 462 -28.32 -24.20 -11.91
N LYS A 463 -29.45 -24.01 -11.29
CA LYS A 463 -30.78 -24.16 -11.93
C LYS A 463 -31.22 -22.93 -12.72
N ILE A 464 -30.45 -21.82 -12.70
CA ILE A 464 -30.88 -20.56 -13.25
C ILE A 464 -29.91 -20.09 -14.35
N GLY A 465 -30.45 -19.74 -15.53
CA GLY A 465 -29.79 -18.98 -16.58
C GLY A 465 -30.21 -17.51 -16.48
N TYR A 466 -29.29 -16.64 -16.09
CA TYR A 466 -29.59 -15.24 -15.84
C TYR A 466 -28.96 -14.33 -16.89
N VAL A 467 -29.77 -13.47 -17.51
CA VAL A 467 -29.34 -12.45 -18.47
C VAL A 467 -29.63 -11.07 -17.87
N PRO A 468 -28.59 -10.34 -17.43
CA PRO A 468 -28.78 -9.03 -16.78
C PRO A 468 -29.16 -7.94 -17.78
N GLN A 469 -29.84 -6.90 -17.30
CA GLN A 469 -30.20 -5.71 -18.08
C GLN A 469 -28.97 -5.07 -18.75
N LYS A 470 -27.88 -4.90 -17.99
CA LYS A 470 -26.61 -4.42 -18.53
C LYS A 470 -25.72 -5.60 -18.89
N SER A 471 -25.74 -5.98 -20.18
CA SER A 471 -24.92 -7.06 -20.70
C SER A 471 -23.44 -6.80 -20.45
N SER A 472 -22.76 -7.75 -19.82
CA SER A 472 -21.33 -7.71 -19.54
C SER A 472 -20.62 -8.89 -20.19
N LEU A 473 -19.58 -8.60 -20.98
CA LEU A 473 -18.70 -9.60 -21.55
C LEU A 473 -17.30 -9.46 -20.93
N PHE A 474 -16.66 -10.61 -20.73
CA PHE A 474 -15.29 -10.66 -20.23
C PHE A 474 -14.30 -10.58 -21.38
N SER A 475 -13.11 -10.05 -21.10
CA SER A 475 -11.99 -10.08 -22.05
C SER A 475 -11.58 -11.53 -22.35
N GLY A 476 -11.30 -11.81 -23.58
CA GLY A 476 -11.01 -13.15 -24.08
C GLY A 476 -11.65 -13.36 -25.45
N THR A 477 -12.10 -14.56 -25.78
CA THR A 477 -12.79 -14.85 -27.05
C THR A 477 -14.31 -14.95 -26.83
N ILE A 478 -15.09 -14.96 -27.93
CA ILE A 478 -16.52 -15.27 -27.87
C ILE A 478 -16.69 -16.65 -27.24
N ARG A 479 -15.91 -17.66 -27.65
CA ARG A 479 -15.91 -19.01 -27.07
C ARG A 479 -15.69 -18.98 -25.56
N SER A 480 -14.68 -18.28 -25.08
CA SER A 480 -14.39 -18.21 -23.64
C SER A 480 -15.51 -17.56 -22.83
N ASN A 481 -16.25 -16.61 -23.44
CA ASN A 481 -17.44 -16.04 -22.83
C ASN A 481 -18.63 -17.03 -22.75
N MET A 482 -18.75 -17.93 -23.72
CA MET A 482 -19.79 -18.99 -23.68
C MET A 482 -19.47 -20.05 -22.63
N LEU A 483 -18.21 -20.47 -22.54
CA LEU A 483 -17.73 -21.47 -21.57
C LEU A 483 -17.85 -21.03 -20.09
N LEU A 484 -18.05 -19.73 -19.81
CA LEU A 484 -18.39 -19.26 -18.46
C LEU A 484 -19.71 -19.85 -17.91
N ALA A 485 -20.60 -20.28 -18.78
CA ALA A 485 -21.88 -20.87 -18.41
C ALA A 485 -21.82 -22.41 -18.27
N GLY A 486 -20.79 -23.03 -18.84
CA GLY A 486 -20.52 -24.46 -18.77
C GLY A 486 -19.15 -24.74 -19.34
N GLU A 487 -18.19 -25.08 -18.46
CA GLU A 487 -16.77 -25.30 -18.86
C GLU A 487 -16.64 -26.46 -19.87
N ASP A 488 -17.52 -27.46 -19.79
CA ASP A 488 -17.50 -28.67 -20.62
C ASP A 488 -18.48 -28.59 -21.81
N ALA A 489 -19.02 -27.38 -22.12
CA ALA A 489 -19.98 -27.25 -23.21
C ALA A 489 -19.36 -27.61 -24.57
N GLU A 490 -20.04 -28.50 -25.30
CA GLU A 490 -19.60 -28.92 -26.62
C GLU A 490 -19.81 -27.81 -27.67
N GLU A 491 -19.03 -27.85 -28.75
CA GLU A 491 -19.10 -26.85 -29.80
C GLU A 491 -20.48 -26.77 -30.46
N GLU A 492 -21.18 -27.89 -30.58
CA GLU A 492 -22.54 -27.96 -31.10
C GLU A 492 -23.54 -27.23 -30.17
N GLU A 493 -23.35 -27.29 -28.87
CA GLU A 493 -24.17 -26.59 -27.88
C GLU A 493 -23.97 -25.09 -27.96
N ILE A 494 -22.69 -24.65 -28.04
CA ILE A 494 -22.34 -23.23 -28.22
C ILE A 494 -22.93 -22.68 -29.49
N THR A 495 -22.78 -23.42 -30.61
CA THR A 495 -23.32 -23.02 -31.92
C THR A 495 -24.83 -22.91 -31.88
N THR A 496 -25.51 -23.91 -31.28
CA THR A 496 -26.97 -23.89 -31.11
C THR A 496 -27.43 -22.68 -30.29
N ALA A 497 -26.75 -22.38 -29.19
CA ALA A 497 -27.07 -21.23 -28.32
C ALA A 497 -26.89 -19.90 -29.09
N ILE A 498 -25.85 -19.77 -29.89
CA ILE A 498 -25.58 -18.62 -30.75
C ILE A 498 -26.68 -18.45 -31.83
N GLN A 499 -27.13 -19.55 -32.41
CA GLN A 499 -28.24 -19.53 -33.40
C GLN A 499 -29.55 -19.07 -32.75
N ILE A 500 -29.90 -19.65 -31.59
CA ILE A 500 -31.11 -19.26 -30.83
C ILE A 500 -31.05 -17.78 -30.47
N ALA A 501 -29.89 -17.29 -30.02
CA ALA A 501 -29.68 -15.91 -29.65
C ALA A 501 -29.59 -14.94 -30.86
N GLN A 502 -29.80 -15.44 -32.07
CA GLN A 502 -29.71 -14.66 -33.31
C GLN A 502 -28.33 -13.97 -33.49
N ALA A 503 -27.26 -14.62 -33.01
CA ALA A 503 -25.91 -14.10 -33.02
C ALA A 503 -25.04 -14.70 -34.15
N GLU A 504 -25.53 -15.72 -34.86
CA GLU A 504 -24.78 -16.49 -35.88
C GLU A 504 -24.24 -15.61 -37.01
N GLU A 505 -25.06 -14.73 -37.56
CA GLU A 505 -24.69 -13.89 -38.70
C GLU A 505 -23.48 -13.03 -38.38
N PHE A 506 -23.53 -12.24 -37.28
CA PHE A 506 -22.42 -11.36 -36.95
C PHE A 506 -21.18 -12.13 -36.45
N VAL A 507 -21.32 -13.31 -35.83
CA VAL A 507 -20.18 -14.14 -35.44
C VAL A 507 -19.49 -14.70 -36.67
N ALA A 508 -20.27 -15.14 -37.67
CA ALA A 508 -19.72 -15.62 -38.93
C ALA A 508 -19.04 -14.53 -39.80
N GLU A 509 -19.48 -13.27 -39.65
CA GLU A 509 -18.88 -12.11 -40.34
C GLU A 509 -17.54 -11.68 -39.70
N THR A 510 -17.20 -12.16 -38.50
CA THR A 510 -15.91 -11.85 -37.88
C THR A 510 -14.79 -12.70 -38.47
N ASP A 511 -13.56 -12.17 -38.55
CA ASP A 511 -12.40 -12.83 -39.17
C ASP A 511 -12.05 -14.18 -38.50
N HIS A 512 -12.43 -14.39 -37.24
CA HIS A 512 -12.05 -15.55 -36.43
C HIS A 512 -13.24 -16.31 -35.83
N GLY A 513 -14.49 -15.99 -36.21
CA GLY A 513 -15.68 -16.69 -35.71
C GLY A 513 -15.75 -16.69 -34.16
N LEU A 514 -15.88 -17.85 -33.57
CA LEU A 514 -15.90 -18.02 -32.09
C LEU A 514 -14.60 -17.60 -31.38
N GLU A 515 -13.48 -17.62 -32.08
CA GLU A 515 -12.17 -17.20 -31.54
C GLU A 515 -11.93 -15.69 -31.66
N THR A 516 -12.93 -14.93 -32.10
CA THR A 516 -12.86 -13.46 -32.15
C THR A 516 -12.67 -12.89 -30.75
N GLU A 517 -11.65 -12.03 -30.59
CA GLU A 517 -11.33 -11.40 -29.32
C GLU A 517 -12.39 -10.39 -28.89
N ILE A 518 -12.80 -10.47 -27.65
CA ILE A 518 -13.65 -9.52 -26.94
C ILE A 518 -12.75 -8.69 -26.03
N SER A 519 -12.76 -7.38 -26.21
CA SER A 519 -12.05 -6.45 -25.35
C SER A 519 -12.74 -6.30 -23.99
N GLN A 520 -12.06 -5.70 -23.02
CA GLN A 520 -12.60 -5.48 -21.67
C GLN A 520 -13.98 -4.81 -21.71
N GLY A 521 -14.97 -5.45 -21.08
CA GLY A 521 -16.37 -5.00 -21.09
C GLY A 521 -17.04 -5.03 -22.48
N GLY A 522 -16.43 -5.72 -23.45
CA GLY A 522 -16.96 -5.82 -24.81
C GLY A 522 -16.95 -4.49 -25.58
N ALA A 523 -15.97 -3.61 -25.34
CA ALA A 523 -15.94 -2.28 -25.98
C ALA A 523 -15.87 -2.32 -27.52
N ASN A 524 -15.44 -3.44 -28.09
CA ASN A 524 -15.33 -3.67 -29.55
C ASN A 524 -16.57 -4.29 -30.19
N VAL A 525 -17.66 -4.51 -29.42
CA VAL A 525 -18.93 -5.04 -29.98
C VAL A 525 -20.07 -4.07 -29.63
N SER A 526 -21.08 -4.02 -30.52
CA SER A 526 -22.25 -3.16 -30.36
C SER A 526 -23.13 -3.59 -29.18
N GLY A 527 -24.02 -2.72 -28.69
CA GLY A 527 -24.94 -3.03 -27.56
C GLY A 527 -25.82 -4.24 -27.87
N GLY A 528 -26.41 -4.33 -29.06
CA GLY A 528 -27.22 -5.46 -29.47
C GLY A 528 -26.41 -6.76 -29.63
N GLN A 529 -25.16 -6.69 -30.11
CA GLN A 529 -24.26 -7.84 -30.14
C GLN A 529 -23.92 -8.35 -28.75
N LYS A 530 -23.63 -7.44 -27.80
CA LYS A 530 -23.42 -7.80 -26.37
C LYS A 530 -24.61 -8.50 -25.78
N GLN A 531 -25.83 -7.98 -26.02
CA GLN A 531 -27.06 -8.61 -25.54
C GLN A 531 -27.23 -10.01 -26.10
N ARG A 532 -27.09 -10.18 -27.42
CA ARG A 532 -27.20 -11.50 -28.07
C ARG A 532 -26.17 -12.50 -27.52
N LEU A 533 -24.92 -12.10 -27.34
CA LEU A 533 -23.91 -12.97 -26.73
C LEU A 533 -24.20 -13.28 -25.24
N SER A 534 -24.76 -12.35 -24.48
CA SER A 534 -25.17 -12.59 -23.09
C SER A 534 -26.34 -13.57 -23.03
N ILE A 535 -27.29 -13.49 -23.96
CA ILE A 535 -28.39 -14.44 -24.11
C ILE A 535 -27.84 -15.81 -24.50
N ALA A 536 -26.96 -15.88 -25.52
CA ALA A 536 -26.31 -17.11 -25.93
C ALA A 536 -25.62 -17.81 -24.76
N ARG A 537 -24.87 -17.07 -23.96
CA ARG A 537 -24.21 -17.59 -22.76
C ARG A 537 -25.19 -18.25 -21.77
N ALA A 538 -26.34 -17.61 -21.50
CA ALA A 538 -27.35 -18.22 -20.63
C ALA A 538 -27.97 -19.48 -21.24
N LEU A 539 -28.10 -19.54 -22.56
CA LEU A 539 -28.65 -20.69 -23.28
C LEU A 539 -27.70 -21.90 -23.33
N VAL A 540 -26.37 -21.66 -23.37
CA VAL A 540 -25.35 -22.73 -23.28
C VAL A 540 -25.56 -23.58 -22.03
N LYS A 541 -25.94 -22.98 -20.92
CA LYS A 541 -26.14 -23.64 -19.63
C LYS A 541 -27.34 -24.63 -19.61
N ARG A 542 -28.35 -24.43 -20.48
CA ARG A 542 -29.60 -25.20 -20.55
C ARG A 542 -30.30 -25.39 -19.19
N PRO A 543 -30.48 -24.35 -18.41
CA PRO A 543 -31.06 -24.46 -17.09
C PRO A 543 -32.61 -24.64 -17.19
N PRO A 544 -33.23 -25.23 -16.15
CA PRO A 544 -34.68 -25.32 -16.10
C PRO A 544 -35.39 -23.98 -15.83
N ILE A 545 -34.68 -22.94 -15.41
CA ILE A 545 -35.21 -21.60 -15.17
C ILE A 545 -34.40 -20.59 -15.94
N TYR A 546 -35.06 -19.75 -16.74
CA TYR A 546 -34.41 -18.59 -17.43
C TYR A 546 -34.98 -17.28 -16.88
N ILE A 547 -34.07 -16.32 -16.63
CA ILE A 547 -34.41 -14.97 -16.21
C ILE A 547 -33.79 -13.98 -17.21
N PHE A 548 -34.64 -13.20 -17.90
CA PHE A 548 -34.25 -12.16 -18.83
C PHE A 548 -34.64 -10.80 -18.25
N ASP A 549 -33.66 -10.06 -17.74
CA ASP A 549 -33.90 -8.72 -17.16
C ASP A 549 -33.68 -7.66 -18.23
N ASP A 550 -34.77 -7.20 -18.88
CA ASP A 550 -34.79 -6.17 -19.95
C ASP A 550 -33.72 -6.38 -21.03
N SER A 551 -33.40 -7.65 -21.29
CA SER A 551 -32.25 -8.08 -22.09
C SER A 551 -32.49 -8.05 -23.60
N VAL A 552 -33.66 -7.62 -24.05
CA VAL A 552 -34.02 -7.50 -25.49
C VAL A 552 -34.18 -6.05 -25.94
N SER A 553 -34.10 -5.08 -25.02
CA SER A 553 -34.40 -3.66 -25.28
C SER A 553 -33.49 -2.96 -26.33
N ALA A 554 -32.24 -3.44 -26.49
CA ALA A 554 -31.29 -2.92 -27.50
C ALA A 554 -31.34 -3.69 -28.84
N LEU A 555 -32.28 -4.63 -29.01
CA LEU A 555 -32.47 -5.35 -30.24
C LEU A 555 -33.51 -4.62 -31.13
N ASP A 556 -33.32 -4.72 -32.43
CA ASP A 556 -34.36 -4.30 -33.40
C ASP A 556 -35.57 -5.27 -33.36
N PHE A 557 -36.73 -4.77 -33.79
CA PHE A 557 -37.98 -5.54 -33.72
C PHE A 557 -37.93 -6.90 -34.46
N LYS A 558 -37.18 -6.97 -35.57
CA LYS A 558 -37.08 -8.21 -36.37
C LYS A 558 -36.27 -9.26 -35.61
N THR A 559 -35.12 -8.85 -35.10
CA THR A 559 -34.23 -9.72 -34.31
C THR A 559 -34.89 -10.14 -33.01
N GLU A 560 -35.59 -9.23 -32.31
CA GLU A 560 -36.35 -9.56 -31.08
C GLU A 560 -37.45 -10.59 -31.36
N ALA A 561 -38.26 -10.42 -32.45
CA ALA A 561 -39.30 -11.35 -32.83
C ALA A 561 -38.76 -12.72 -33.26
N ALA A 562 -37.59 -12.77 -33.90
CA ALA A 562 -36.91 -14.00 -34.26
C ALA A 562 -36.37 -14.73 -33.03
N LEU A 563 -35.71 -14.02 -32.11
CA LEU A 563 -35.21 -14.54 -30.85
C LEU A 563 -36.35 -15.14 -30.01
N ARG A 564 -37.46 -14.44 -29.86
CA ARG A 564 -38.62 -14.92 -29.10
C ARG A 564 -39.21 -16.20 -29.67
N ARG A 565 -39.35 -16.26 -31.02
CA ARG A 565 -39.80 -17.49 -31.66
C ARG A 565 -38.87 -18.67 -31.45
N ALA A 566 -37.55 -18.41 -31.50
CA ALA A 566 -36.54 -19.43 -31.26
C ALA A 566 -36.54 -19.89 -29.78
N LEU A 567 -36.69 -18.96 -28.84
CA LEU A 567 -36.82 -19.28 -27.42
C LEU A 567 -38.06 -20.15 -27.16
N ASN A 568 -39.23 -19.74 -27.61
CA ASN A 568 -40.50 -20.52 -27.46
C ASN A 568 -40.43 -21.93 -28.03
N GLN A 569 -39.60 -22.17 -29.06
CA GLN A 569 -39.44 -23.50 -29.66
C GLN A 569 -38.42 -24.39 -28.92
N LYS A 570 -37.42 -23.81 -28.29
CA LYS A 570 -36.26 -24.53 -27.75
C LYS A 570 -36.24 -24.61 -26.22
N VAL A 571 -37.06 -23.80 -25.52
CA VAL A 571 -37.12 -23.70 -24.05
C VAL A 571 -38.50 -24.09 -23.55
N GLN A 572 -39.17 -25.07 -24.24
CA GLN A 572 -40.57 -25.46 -23.97
C GLN A 572 -40.81 -26.07 -22.59
N ASP A 573 -39.77 -26.67 -22.00
CA ASP A 573 -39.88 -27.35 -20.70
C ASP A 573 -39.36 -26.49 -19.52
N SER A 574 -38.88 -25.28 -19.79
CA SER A 574 -38.28 -24.41 -18.76
C SER A 574 -39.26 -23.33 -18.31
N THR A 575 -39.06 -22.84 -17.09
CA THR A 575 -39.75 -21.65 -16.60
C THR A 575 -39.02 -20.39 -17.10
N VAL A 576 -39.73 -19.52 -17.80
CA VAL A 576 -39.16 -18.28 -18.34
C VAL A 576 -39.72 -17.07 -17.60
N LEU A 577 -38.85 -16.27 -17.05
CA LEU A 577 -39.17 -14.98 -16.40
C LEU A 577 -38.59 -13.86 -17.26
N MET A 578 -39.41 -12.93 -17.70
CA MET A 578 -39.03 -11.88 -18.63
C MET A 578 -39.43 -10.48 -18.13
N VAL A 579 -38.48 -9.65 -17.84
CA VAL A 579 -38.73 -8.23 -17.61
C VAL A 579 -38.68 -7.50 -18.94
N ALA A 580 -39.71 -6.73 -19.24
CA ALA A 580 -39.75 -5.93 -20.44
C ALA A 580 -40.37 -4.54 -20.20
N GLN A 581 -40.04 -3.60 -21.08
CA GLN A 581 -40.61 -2.26 -21.11
C GLN A 581 -41.63 -2.09 -22.24
N ARG A 582 -41.64 -3.01 -23.21
CA ARG A 582 -42.54 -2.96 -24.36
C ARG A 582 -43.64 -3.98 -24.24
N VAL A 583 -44.88 -3.55 -24.49
CA VAL A 583 -46.06 -4.45 -24.50
C VAL A 583 -45.91 -5.47 -25.63
N SER A 584 -45.36 -5.09 -26.81
CA SER A 584 -45.10 -6.00 -27.91
C SER A 584 -44.22 -7.20 -27.51
N THR A 585 -43.34 -7.03 -26.52
CA THR A 585 -42.46 -8.09 -26.00
C THR A 585 -43.23 -9.10 -25.13
N VAL A 586 -44.23 -8.64 -24.35
CA VAL A 586 -44.91 -9.47 -23.34
C VAL A 586 -46.28 -9.93 -23.75
N LYS A 587 -46.87 -9.40 -24.80
CA LYS A 587 -48.24 -9.63 -25.22
C LYS A 587 -48.61 -11.11 -25.42
N ASN A 588 -47.64 -11.99 -25.74
CA ASN A 588 -47.87 -13.43 -25.94
C ASN A 588 -47.41 -14.26 -24.71
N ALA A 589 -47.12 -13.64 -23.58
CA ALA A 589 -46.80 -14.37 -22.38
C ALA A 589 -48.04 -15.00 -21.76
N GLU A 590 -47.91 -16.21 -21.23
CA GLU A 590 -48.98 -16.92 -20.57
C GLU A 590 -49.42 -16.24 -19.28
N GLN A 591 -48.54 -15.49 -18.65
CA GLN A 591 -48.83 -14.66 -17.49
C GLN A 591 -48.07 -13.34 -17.58
N ILE A 592 -48.78 -12.25 -17.41
CA ILE A 592 -48.19 -10.91 -17.28
C ILE A 592 -48.49 -10.37 -15.89
N ILE A 593 -47.47 -9.86 -15.23
CA ILE A 593 -47.55 -9.20 -13.92
C ILE A 593 -47.27 -7.72 -14.13
N VAL A 594 -48.19 -6.88 -13.77
CA VAL A 594 -48.09 -5.42 -13.88
C VAL A 594 -47.68 -4.89 -12.51
N LEU A 595 -46.53 -4.17 -12.50
CA LEU A 595 -45.97 -3.56 -11.29
C LEU A 595 -46.07 -2.04 -11.36
N GLU A 596 -46.50 -1.42 -10.26
CA GLU A 596 -46.48 0.03 -10.05
C GLU A 596 -46.05 0.32 -8.62
N ASP A 597 -45.09 1.22 -8.46
CA ASP A 597 -44.55 1.65 -7.16
C ASP A 597 -44.21 0.51 -6.17
N GLY A 598 -43.79 -0.64 -6.69
CA GLY A 598 -43.41 -1.80 -5.89
C GLY A 598 -44.54 -2.79 -5.63
N GLU A 599 -45.77 -2.48 -5.99
CA GLU A 599 -46.96 -3.33 -5.80
C GLU A 599 -47.39 -4.03 -7.09
N MET A 600 -48.05 -5.17 -6.96
CA MET A 600 -48.64 -5.88 -8.09
C MET A 600 -50.08 -5.39 -8.32
N VAL A 601 -50.28 -4.57 -9.35
CA VAL A 601 -51.57 -3.94 -9.69
C VAL A 601 -52.39 -4.72 -10.70
N GLY A 602 -51.79 -5.72 -11.39
CA GLY A 602 -52.50 -6.58 -12.34
C GLY A 602 -51.76 -7.89 -12.58
N LYS A 603 -52.54 -8.96 -12.84
CA LYS A 603 -52.03 -10.29 -13.17
C LYS A 603 -52.99 -11.00 -14.10
N GLY A 604 -52.55 -11.45 -15.27
CA GLY A 604 -53.36 -12.15 -16.25
C GLY A 604 -52.68 -12.26 -17.62
N THR A 605 -53.43 -12.64 -18.62
CA THR A 605 -53.00 -12.57 -20.04
C THR A 605 -53.14 -11.14 -20.57
N HIS A 606 -52.63 -10.90 -21.76
CA HIS A 606 -52.77 -9.61 -22.43
C HIS A 606 -54.24 -9.14 -22.54
N ASP A 607 -55.09 -10.04 -23.03
CA ASP A 607 -56.51 -9.72 -23.27
C ASP A 607 -57.25 -9.46 -21.95
N GLU A 608 -57.01 -10.28 -20.91
CA GLU A 608 -57.58 -10.07 -19.58
C GLU A 608 -57.13 -8.75 -18.95
N LEU A 609 -55.86 -8.38 -19.10
CA LEU A 609 -55.31 -7.15 -18.53
C LEU A 609 -55.76 -5.90 -19.28
N MET A 610 -56.01 -5.98 -20.58
CA MET A 610 -56.59 -4.89 -21.35
C MET A 610 -57.99 -4.53 -20.86
N GLU A 611 -58.74 -5.49 -20.31
CA GLU A 611 -60.07 -5.26 -19.78
C GLU A 611 -60.09 -4.96 -18.25
N SER A 612 -59.16 -5.54 -17.48
CA SER A 612 -59.21 -5.51 -16.02
C SER A 612 -58.20 -4.59 -15.35
N CYS A 613 -57.14 -4.12 -16.06
CA CYS A 613 -56.05 -3.32 -15.49
C CYS A 613 -55.88 -2.03 -16.27
N GLU A 614 -56.35 -0.89 -15.71
CA GLU A 614 -56.28 0.41 -16.33
C GLU A 614 -54.83 0.84 -16.65
N ILE A 615 -53.91 0.55 -15.73
CA ILE A 615 -52.47 0.87 -15.89
C ILE A 615 -51.87 0.09 -17.05
N TYR A 616 -52.19 -1.19 -17.21
CA TYR A 616 -51.72 -1.97 -18.34
C TYR A 616 -52.29 -1.47 -19.67
N ALA A 617 -53.56 -1.16 -19.70
CA ALA A 617 -54.21 -0.60 -20.87
C ALA A 617 -53.62 0.75 -21.27
N GLU A 618 -53.30 1.63 -20.30
CA GLU A 618 -52.67 2.92 -20.54
C GLU A 618 -51.26 2.73 -21.14
N ILE A 619 -50.44 1.82 -20.58
CA ILE A 619 -49.10 1.48 -21.14
C ILE A 619 -49.24 0.94 -22.56
N ALA A 620 -50.23 0.07 -22.80
CA ALA A 620 -50.46 -0.52 -24.14
C ALA A 620 -50.90 0.53 -25.18
N PHE A 621 -51.86 1.40 -24.84
CA PHE A 621 -52.30 2.44 -25.73
C PHE A 621 -51.23 3.48 -26.06
N SER A 622 -50.45 3.90 -25.05
CA SER A 622 -49.35 4.87 -25.22
C SER A 622 -48.28 4.34 -26.21
N GLN A 623 -48.05 3.03 -26.22
CA GLN A 623 -47.06 2.41 -27.12
C GLN A 623 -47.63 2.15 -28.53
N LEU A 624 -48.92 1.86 -28.68
CA LEU A 624 -49.60 1.70 -29.96
C LEU A 624 -49.72 3.03 -30.71
N GLU A 625 -49.97 4.15 -30.04
CA GLU A 625 -49.98 5.47 -30.65
C GLU A 625 -48.61 5.89 -31.20
N LEU A 626 -47.51 5.48 -30.53
CA LEU A 626 -46.15 5.72 -31.01
C LEU A 626 -45.79 4.85 -32.23
N GLU A 627 -46.29 3.62 -32.32
CA GLU A 627 -46.07 2.72 -33.43
C GLU A 627 -46.93 3.09 -34.68
N GLY A 628 -48.10 3.69 -34.48
CA GLY A 628 -48.99 4.14 -35.56
C GLY A 628 -48.61 5.50 -36.19
N SER A 629 -47.71 6.26 -35.52
CA SER A 629 -47.22 7.56 -35.96
C SER A 629 -45.82 7.52 -36.62
N SER A 630 -45.19 6.38 -36.69
CA SER A 630 -43.90 6.12 -37.35
C SER A 630 -44.08 5.30 -38.65
#